data_982580d8ce4b45015bab2c459d22a4cf
#
_entry.id   982580d8ce4b45015bab2c459d22a4cf
#
_cell.length_a   1.000
_cell.length_b   1.000
_cell.length_c   1.000
_cell.angle_alpha   90.00
_cell.angle_beta   90.00
_cell.angle_gamma   90.00
#
_symmetry.space_group_name_H-M   'P 1'
#
loop_
_entity.id
_entity.type
_entity.pdbx_description
1 polymer ?
#
loop_
_entity_poly.entity_id
_entity_poly.type
_entity_poly.pdbx_seq_one_letter_code
_entity_poly.pdbx_strand_id
1 'polypeptide(L)'
;RSSDLGWVVGVYGFVWGGSQFFTGRLSDRIGRQKPIVWGMWICGAGVAMMLAGEAVWWWIASAAVTGFGMALLYPNLSAAVADIAHPNWRGSAIGIYRFWRDLGYGIGALALGLVAHLTGNLSSGVWFVAIAMALSGLVVQIWGEETHPRLNPAH
;
A
#
# COMPACT_ATOMS: atom_id res chain seq x y z
N ARG A 1 -3.89 -24.32 7.32
CA ARG A 1 -2.90 -24.82 8.28
C ARG A 1 -1.96 -23.68 8.67
N SER A 2 -1.46 -23.70 9.88
CA SER A 2 -0.55 -22.66 10.39
C SER A 2 0.73 -22.54 9.57
N SER A 3 1.28 -23.65 9.07
CA SER A 3 2.47 -23.64 8.21
C SER A 3 2.21 -22.96 6.88
N ASP A 4 1.00 -23.10 6.31
CA ASP A 4 0.61 -22.45 5.07
C ASP A 4 0.51 -20.94 5.23
N LEU A 5 -0.05 -20.48 6.37
CA LEU A 5 -0.10 -19.07 6.70
C LEU A 5 1.29 -18.47 6.86
N GLY A 6 2.22 -19.24 7.44
CA GLY A 6 3.61 -18.83 7.56
C GLY A 6 4.26 -18.58 6.20
N TRP A 7 4.02 -19.46 5.23
CA TRP A 7 4.53 -19.27 3.87
C TRP A 7 3.94 -18.04 3.19
N VAL A 8 2.64 -17.81 3.34
CA VAL A 8 1.97 -16.63 2.75
C VAL A 8 2.56 -15.33 3.32
N VAL A 9 2.67 -15.24 4.64
CA VAL A 9 3.22 -14.06 5.32
C VAL A 9 4.70 -13.88 4.98
N GLY A 10 5.46 -14.98 4.95
CA GLY A 10 6.88 -14.94 4.61
C GLY A 10 7.14 -14.43 3.20
N VAL A 11 6.38 -14.92 2.22
CA VAL A 11 6.50 -14.45 0.83
C VAL A 11 6.13 -12.97 0.73
N TYR A 12 5.07 -12.54 1.39
CA TYR A 12 4.67 -11.14 1.42
C TYR A 12 5.82 -10.24 1.93
N GLY A 13 6.40 -10.59 3.07
CA GLY A 13 7.49 -9.82 3.66
C GLY A 13 8.75 -9.83 2.80
N PHE A 14 9.11 -10.99 2.23
CA PHE A 14 10.27 -11.12 1.37
C PHE A 14 10.14 -10.28 0.09
N VAL A 15 8.98 -10.35 -0.55
CA VAL A 15 8.72 -9.56 -1.78
C VAL A 15 8.70 -8.07 -1.44
N TRP A 16 8.06 -7.69 -0.35
CA TRP A 16 8.03 -6.30 0.08
C TRP A 16 9.44 -5.75 0.34
N GLY A 17 10.23 -6.45 1.15
CA GLY A 17 11.59 -6.01 1.47
C GLY A 17 12.51 -5.98 0.26
N GLY A 18 12.52 -7.06 -0.53
CA GLY A 18 13.37 -7.16 -1.70
C GLY A 18 13.02 -6.17 -2.80
N SER A 19 11.73 -5.91 -3.00
CA SER A 19 11.26 -5.00 -4.04
C SER A 19 11.58 -3.55 -3.76
N GLN A 20 11.85 -3.17 -2.50
CA GLN A 20 12.16 -1.78 -2.15
C GLN A 20 13.41 -1.26 -2.86
N PHE A 21 14.39 -2.10 -3.12
CA PHE A 21 15.57 -1.71 -3.89
C PHE A 21 15.21 -1.28 -5.30
N PHE A 22 14.32 -2.04 -5.95
CA PHE A 22 13.85 -1.74 -7.31
C PHE A 22 12.95 -0.51 -7.32
N THR A 23 12.00 -0.44 -6.40
CA THR A 23 10.99 0.63 -6.38
C THR A 23 11.60 1.98 -6.02
N GLY A 24 12.64 2.00 -5.18
CA GLY A 24 13.36 3.24 -4.88
C GLY A 24 13.98 3.85 -6.13
N ARG A 25 14.65 3.02 -6.95
CA ARG A 25 15.24 3.48 -8.21
C ARG A 25 14.18 3.95 -9.21
N LEU A 26 13.08 3.21 -9.28
CA LEU A 26 11.97 3.56 -10.16
C LEU A 26 11.38 4.92 -9.78
N SER A 27 11.17 5.16 -8.49
CA SER A 27 10.66 6.43 -7.97
C SER A 27 11.58 7.60 -8.31
N ASP A 28 12.90 7.39 -8.28
CA ASP A 28 13.85 8.43 -8.63
C ASP A 28 13.79 8.81 -10.11
N ARG A 29 13.35 7.89 -10.97
CA ARG A 29 13.24 8.11 -12.41
C ARG A 29 11.89 8.68 -12.84
N ILE A 30 10.79 8.14 -12.34
CA ILE A 30 9.43 8.46 -12.80
C ILE A 30 8.64 9.33 -11.81
N GLY A 31 9.22 9.61 -10.63
CA GLY A 31 8.59 10.44 -9.61
C GLY A 31 7.85 9.63 -8.55
N ARG A 32 7.09 10.31 -7.72
CA ARG A 32 6.43 9.72 -6.55
C ARG A 32 4.97 9.32 -6.81
N GLN A 33 4.26 10.13 -7.60
CA GLN A 33 2.82 9.95 -7.79
C GLN A 33 2.48 8.65 -8.49
N LYS A 34 3.16 8.33 -9.60
CA LYS A 34 2.85 7.13 -10.36
C LYS A 34 3.07 5.84 -9.57
N PRO A 35 4.23 5.65 -8.89
CA PRO A 35 4.40 4.46 -8.06
C PRO A 35 3.37 4.36 -6.93
N ILE A 36 2.95 5.46 -6.33
CA ILE A 36 1.92 5.47 -5.29
C ILE A 36 0.59 4.95 -5.84
N VAL A 37 0.16 5.48 -6.99
CA VAL A 37 -1.08 5.05 -7.65
C VAL A 37 -1.01 3.58 -8.02
N TRP A 38 0.08 3.17 -8.67
CA TRP A 38 0.28 1.77 -9.07
C TRP A 38 0.33 0.85 -7.84
N GLY A 39 0.99 1.28 -6.76
CA GLY A 39 1.05 0.52 -5.53
C GLY A 39 -0.33 0.30 -4.91
N MET A 40 -1.15 1.32 -4.87
CA MET A 40 -2.52 1.22 -4.36
C MET A 40 -3.36 0.24 -5.19
N TRP A 41 -3.29 0.34 -6.52
CA TRP A 41 -4.05 -0.55 -7.40
C TRP A 41 -3.53 -1.99 -7.34
N ILE A 42 -2.21 -2.19 -7.29
CA ILE A 42 -1.61 -3.52 -7.17
C ILE A 42 -1.97 -4.16 -5.82
N CYS A 43 -1.93 -3.40 -4.73
CA CYS A 43 -2.36 -3.90 -3.42
C CYS A 43 -3.84 -4.29 -3.43
N GLY A 44 -4.70 -3.45 -4.01
CA GLY A 44 -6.11 -3.75 -4.14
C GLY A 44 -6.36 -5.02 -4.95
N ALA A 45 -5.65 -5.17 -6.07
CA ALA A 45 -5.72 -6.37 -6.90
C ALA A 45 -5.23 -7.61 -6.15
N GLY A 46 -4.13 -7.51 -5.41
CA GLY A 46 -3.60 -8.63 -4.61
C GLY A 46 -4.57 -9.08 -3.53
N VAL A 47 -5.20 -8.13 -2.84
CA VAL A 47 -6.22 -8.44 -1.83
C VAL A 47 -7.44 -9.11 -2.48
N ALA A 48 -7.91 -8.59 -3.61
CA ALA A 48 -9.03 -9.18 -4.33
C ALA A 48 -8.72 -10.59 -4.85
N MET A 49 -7.49 -10.84 -5.29
CA MET A 49 -7.06 -12.16 -5.75
C MET A 49 -7.22 -13.24 -4.68
N MET A 50 -7.07 -12.89 -3.40
CA MET A 50 -7.23 -13.85 -2.31
C MET A 50 -8.64 -14.46 -2.27
N LEU A 51 -9.64 -13.74 -2.77
CA LEU A 51 -11.03 -14.20 -2.81
C LEU A 51 -11.34 -15.07 -4.05
N ALA A 52 -10.49 -15.03 -5.06
CA ALA A 52 -10.74 -15.72 -6.33
C ALA A 52 -10.35 -17.19 -6.31
N GLY A 53 -9.57 -17.65 -5.32
CA GLY A 53 -9.14 -19.05 -5.22
C GLY A 53 -8.92 -19.47 -3.78
N GLU A 54 -8.86 -20.79 -3.56
CA GLU A 54 -8.71 -21.38 -2.23
C GLU A 54 -7.39 -22.15 -2.06
N ALA A 55 -6.63 -22.37 -3.14
CA ALA A 55 -5.37 -23.10 -3.08
C ALA A 55 -4.29 -22.26 -2.40
N VAL A 56 -3.41 -22.93 -1.63
CA VAL A 56 -2.32 -22.26 -0.90
C VAL A 56 -1.38 -21.54 -1.85
N TRP A 57 -1.02 -22.15 -2.98
CA TRP A 57 -0.14 -21.51 -3.97
C TRP A 57 -0.76 -20.25 -4.55
N TRP A 58 -2.09 -20.20 -4.67
CA TRP A 58 -2.81 -19.00 -5.12
C TRP A 58 -2.70 -17.88 -4.09
N TRP A 59 -2.84 -18.22 -2.82
CA TRP A 59 -2.68 -17.24 -1.74
C TRP A 59 -1.24 -16.74 -1.64
N ILE A 60 -0.26 -17.59 -1.87
CA ILE A 60 1.15 -17.18 -1.93
C ILE A 60 1.36 -16.20 -3.08
N ALA A 61 0.80 -16.47 -4.26
CA ALA A 61 0.87 -15.54 -5.40
C ALA A 61 0.20 -14.21 -5.08
N SER A 62 -0.97 -14.23 -4.43
CA SER A 62 -1.68 -13.02 -4.00
C SER A 62 -0.86 -12.22 -2.99
N ALA A 63 -0.21 -12.89 -2.04
CA ALA A 63 0.66 -12.25 -1.07
C ALA A 63 1.87 -11.60 -1.75
N ALA A 64 2.45 -12.23 -2.76
CA ALA A 64 3.55 -11.65 -3.52
C ALA A 64 3.13 -10.38 -4.27
N VAL A 65 1.95 -10.40 -4.91
CA VAL A 65 1.40 -9.24 -5.60
C VAL A 65 1.15 -8.10 -4.60
N THR A 66 0.55 -8.39 -3.46
CA THR A 66 0.28 -7.40 -2.41
C THR A 66 1.59 -6.83 -1.86
N GLY A 67 2.60 -7.67 -1.62
CA GLY A 67 3.91 -7.23 -1.13
C GLY A 67 4.61 -6.30 -2.10
N PHE A 68 4.54 -6.58 -3.40
CA PHE A 68 5.10 -5.71 -4.43
C PHE A 68 4.37 -4.36 -4.45
N GLY A 69 3.04 -4.36 -4.34
CA GLY A 69 2.25 -3.13 -4.24
C GLY A 69 2.64 -2.30 -3.03
N MET A 70 2.84 -2.93 -1.88
CA MET A 70 3.30 -2.23 -0.66
C MET A 70 4.70 -1.65 -0.84
N ALA A 71 5.59 -2.33 -1.56
CA ALA A 71 6.93 -1.84 -1.84
C ALA A 71 6.91 -0.61 -2.76
N LEU A 72 5.92 -0.51 -3.66
CA LEU A 72 5.70 0.69 -4.46
C LEU A 72 5.11 1.83 -3.64
N LEU A 73 4.25 1.51 -2.67
CA LEU A 73 3.41 2.49 -1.98
C LEU A 73 4.13 3.17 -0.82
N TYR A 74 4.59 2.42 0.18
CA TYR A 74 5.04 3.01 1.44
C TYR A 74 6.34 3.80 1.36
N PRO A 75 7.41 3.30 0.71
CA PRO A 75 8.62 4.12 0.57
C PRO A 75 8.37 5.42 -0.20
N ASN A 76 7.49 5.37 -1.20
CA ASN A 76 7.18 6.54 -2.01
C ASN A 76 6.31 7.55 -1.27
N LEU A 77 5.38 7.09 -0.41
CA LEU A 77 4.61 7.98 0.45
C LEU A 77 5.52 8.72 1.43
N SER A 78 6.44 8.01 2.07
CA SER A 78 7.41 8.64 2.98
C SER A 78 8.32 9.61 2.25
N ALA A 79 8.77 9.25 1.04
CA ALA A 79 9.61 10.12 0.21
C ALA A 79 8.84 11.37 -0.25
N ALA A 80 7.56 11.23 -0.59
CA ALA A 80 6.72 12.37 -0.96
C ALA A 80 6.58 13.35 0.20
N VAL A 81 6.37 12.87 1.43
CA VAL A 81 6.32 13.73 2.61
C VAL A 81 7.66 14.45 2.80
N ALA A 82 8.78 13.75 2.65
CA ALA A 82 10.10 14.34 2.76
C ALA A 82 10.36 15.39 1.68
N ASP A 83 9.85 15.18 0.45
CA ASP A 83 10.04 16.11 -0.66
C ASP A 83 9.37 17.47 -0.39
N ILE A 84 8.21 17.48 0.25
CA ILE A 84 7.44 18.72 0.49
C ILE A 84 7.73 19.34 1.86
N ALA A 85 8.31 18.61 2.80
CA ALA A 85 8.60 19.12 4.13
C ALA A 85 9.92 19.92 4.13
N HIS A 86 9.91 21.06 4.81
CA HIS A 86 11.13 21.86 4.99
C HIS A 86 12.16 21.05 5.80
N PRO A 87 13.47 21.11 5.45
CA PRO A 87 14.51 20.33 6.17
C PRO A 87 14.51 20.50 7.68
N ASN A 88 14.17 21.69 8.20
CA ASN A 88 14.20 21.97 9.63
C ASN A 88 13.15 21.19 10.43
N TRP A 89 12.02 20.77 9.79
CA TRP A 89 10.95 20.05 10.46
C TRP A 89 10.55 18.77 9.73
N ARG A 90 11.43 18.29 8.83
CA ARG A 90 11.16 17.07 8.04
C ARG A 90 10.92 15.85 8.93
N GLY A 91 11.69 15.70 10.01
CA GLY A 91 11.49 14.62 10.96
C GLY A 91 10.11 14.66 11.61
N SER A 92 9.66 15.85 12.00
CA SER A 92 8.32 16.03 12.58
C SER A 92 7.22 15.72 11.56
N ALA A 93 7.41 16.14 10.29
CA ALA A 93 6.45 15.85 9.23
C ALA A 93 6.33 14.35 8.98
N ILE A 94 7.44 13.64 8.94
CA ILE A 94 7.44 12.16 8.77
C ILE A 94 6.77 11.49 9.98
N GLY A 95 7.01 12.01 11.19
CA GLY A 95 6.37 11.49 12.40
C GLY A 95 4.85 11.66 12.36
N ILE A 96 4.38 12.83 11.95
CA ILE A 96 2.94 13.09 11.78
C ILE A 96 2.34 12.16 10.71
N TYR A 97 3.04 11.99 9.58
CA TYR A 97 2.62 11.07 8.54
C TYR A 97 2.48 9.63 9.08
N ARG A 98 3.48 9.16 9.83
CA ARG A 98 3.45 7.81 10.42
C ARG A 98 2.31 7.65 11.42
N PHE A 99 2.05 8.70 12.22
CA PHE A 99 0.93 8.71 13.17
C PHE A 99 -0.40 8.51 12.43
N TRP A 100 -0.65 9.28 11.38
CA TRP A 100 -1.88 9.17 10.60
C TRP A 100 -1.98 7.83 9.87
N ARG A 101 -0.85 7.33 9.37
CA ARG A 101 -0.81 6.01 8.74
C ARG A 101 -1.20 4.91 9.72
N ASP A 102 -0.60 4.92 10.93
CA ASP A 102 -0.87 3.90 11.94
C ASP A 102 -2.29 4.02 12.49
N LEU A 103 -2.80 5.24 12.65
CA LEU A 103 -4.19 5.49 13.00
C LEU A 103 -5.13 4.94 11.91
N GLY A 104 -4.76 5.12 10.64
CA GLY A 104 -5.49 4.56 9.52
C GLY A 104 -5.55 3.04 9.56
N TYR A 105 -4.47 2.37 9.92
CA TYR A 105 -4.48 0.92 10.12
C TYR A 105 -5.46 0.50 11.20
N GLY A 106 -5.48 1.20 12.34
CA GLY A 106 -6.41 0.92 13.42
C GLY A 106 -7.86 1.11 13.00
N ILE A 107 -8.16 2.24 12.37
CA ILE A 107 -9.50 2.55 11.87
C ILE A 107 -9.91 1.53 10.79
N GLY A 108 -8.98 1.19 9.89
CA GLY A 108 -9.23 0.22 8.83
C GLY A 108 -9.55 -1.17 9.39
N ALA A 109 -8.82 -1.60 10.42
CA ALA A 109 -9.07 -2.88 11.07
C ALA A 109 -10.45 -2.90 11.73
N LEU A 110 -10.84 -1.82 12.40
CA LEU A 110 -12.16 -1.70 13.00
C LEU A 110 -13.26 -1.70 11.93
N ALA A 111 -13.07 -0.97 10.85
CA ALA A 111 -14.03 -0.92 9.74
C ALA A 111 -14.16 -2.30 9.08
N LEU A 112 -13.05 -2.99 8.84
CA LEU A 112 -13.05 -4.34 8.28
C LEU A 112 -13.82 -5.30 9.18
N GLY A 113 -13.56 -5.28 10.49
CA GLY A 113 -14.24 -6.11 11.46
C GLY A 113 -15.74 -5.80 11.52
N LEU A 114 -16.10 -4.52 11.48
CA LEU A 114 -17.50 -4.10 11.50
C LEU A 114 -18.26 -4.58 10.25
N VAL A 115 -17.66 -4.39 9.07
CA VAL A 115 -18.27 -4.86 7.82
C VAL A 115 -18.44 -6.37 7.84
N ALA A 116 -17.43 -7.11 8.28
CA ALA A 116 -17.49 -8.57 8.38
C ALA A 116 -18.57 -9.00 9.38
N HIS A 117 -18.70 -8.30 10.51
CA HIS A 117 -19.71 -8.61 11.53
C HIS A 117 -21.13 -8.35 11.03
N LEU A 118 -21.37 -7.18 10.41
CA LEU A 118 -22.69 -6.80 9.92
C LEU A 118 -23.16 -7.68 8.76
N THR A 119 -22.25 -8.11 7.89
CA THR A 119 -22.61 -8.97 6.76
C THR A 119 -22.51 -10.45 7.10
N GLY A 120 -21.87 -10.81 8.22
CA GLY A 120 -21.62 -12.20 8.59
C GLY A 120 -20.62 -12.90 7.68
N ASN A 121 -19.86 -12.17 6.88
CA ASN A 121 -18.96 -12.73 5.87
C ASN A 121 -17.66 -11.95 5.80
N LEU A 122 -16.54 -12.62 6.08
CA LEU A 122 -15.21 -12.01 6.03
C LEU A 122 -14.87 -11.53 4.61
N SER A 123 -15.33 -12.21 3.58
CA SER A 123 -15.10 -11.81 2.18
C SER A 123 -15.62 -10.41 1.88
N SER A 124 -16.73 -10.00 2.50
CA SER A 124 -17.25 -8.64 2.34
C SER A 124 -16.27 -7.60 2.87
N GLY A 125 -15.63 -7.87 4.00
CA GLY A 125 -14.59 -7.00 4.54
C GLY A 125 -13.38 -6.89 3.62
N VAL A 126 -12.94 -8.01 3.05
CA VAL A 126 -11.81 -8.03 2.10
C VAL A 126 -12.16 -7.24 0.83
N TRP A 127 -13.38 -7.41 0.29
CA TRP A 127 -13.85 -6.61 -0.84
C TRP A 127 -13.90 -5.13 -0.52
N PHE A 128 -14.33 -4.77 0.69
CA PHE A 128 -14.31 -3.37 1.15
C PHE A 128 -12.90 -2.79 1.08
N VAL A 129 -11.90 -3.51 1.57
CA VAL A 129 -10.50 -3.06 1.53
C VAL A 129 -10.02 -2.89 0.09
N ALA A 130 -10.30 -3.87 -0.78
CA ALA A 130 -9.88 -3.82 -2.19
C ALA A 130 -10.49 -2.62 -2.91
N ILE A 131 -11.78 -2.36 -2.72
CA ILE A 131 -12.49 -1.23 -3.32
C ILE A 131 -11.94 0.09 -2.76
N ALA A 132 -11.71 0.17 -1.45
CA ALA A 132 -11.16 1.38 -0.84
C ALA A 132 -9.78 1.71 -1.40
N MET A 133 -8.92 0.72 -1.60
CA MET A 133 -7.60 0.93 -2.19
C MET A 133 -7.69 1.37 -3.64
N ALA A 134 -8.59 0.78 -4.43
CA ALA A 134 -8.79 1.18 -5.82
C ALA A 134 -9.28 2.63 -5.92
N LEU A 135 -10.24 3.01 -5.07
CA LEU A 135 -10.74 4.39 -5.02
C LEU A 135 -9.67 5.37 -4.56
N SER A 136 -8.87 4.98 -3.57
CA SER A 136 -7.75 5.81 -3.09
C SER A 136 -6.73 6.05 -4.19
N GLY A 137 -6.38 5.01 -4.95
CA GLY A 137 -5.48 5.14 -6.09
C GLY A 137 -6.04 6.08 -7.16
N LEU A 138 -7.34 5.99 -7.44
CA LEU A 138 -8.00 6.87 -8.39
C LEU A 138 -7.99 8.32 -7.92
N VAL A 139 -8.24 8.57 -6.63
CA VAL A 139 -8.20 9.91 -6.05
C VAL A 139 -6.79 10.51 -6.18
N VAL A 140 -5.76 9.73 -5.87
CA VAL A 140 -4.37 10.21 -6.01
C VAL A 140 -4.03 10.50 -7.47
N GLN A 141 -4.52 9.68 -8.41
CA GLN A 141 -4.27 9.90 -9.83
C GLN A 141 -4.89 11.20 -10.32
N ILE A 142 -6.12 11.51 -9.86
CA ILE A 142 -6.87 12.69 -10.33
C ILE A 142 -6.40 13.96 -9.64
N TRP A 143 -6.20 13.92 -8.32
CA TRP A 143 -5.94 15.12 -7.51
C TRP A 143 -4.55 15.16 -6.88
N GLY A 144 -3.80 14.07 -6.92
CA GLY A 144 -2.45 14.07 -6.36
C GLY A 144 -1.46 14.85 -7.21
N GLU A 145 -0.50 15.48 -6.57
CA GLU A 145 0.59 16.20 -7.22
C GLU A 145 1.87 15.38 -7.22
N GLU A 146 2.67 15.55 -8.28
CA GLU A 146 4.03 15.01 -8.30
C GLU A 146 4.91 15.85 -7.38
N THR A 147 5.56 15.19 -6.41
CA THR A 147 6.39 15.87 -5.40
C THR A 147 7.88 15.76 -5.68
N HIS A 148 8.29 14.92 -6.66
CA HIS A 148 9.71 14.73 -6.94
C HIS A 148 10.32 16.02 -7.48
N PRO A 149 11.42 16.55 -6.88
CA PRO A 149 11.94 17.88 -7.24
C PRO A 149 12.35 18.03 -8.70
N ARG A 150 12.81 16.95 -9.34
CA ARG A 150 13.21 16.99 -10.75
C ARG A 150 12.03 17.09 -11.70
N LEU A 151 10.87 16.58 -11.30
CA LEU A 151 9.69 16.51 -12.15
C LEU A 151 8.67 17.60 -11.83
N ASN A 152 8.78 18.22 -10.64
CA ASN A 152 7.95 19.34 -10.24
C ASN A 152 8.80 20.35 -9.49
N PRO A 153 9.45 21.30 -10.20
CA PRO A 153 10.33 22.29 -9.59
C PRO A 153 9.63 23.29 -8.67
N ALA A 154 8.26 23.30 -8.65
CA ALA A 154 7.51 24.20 -7.80
C ALA A 154 7.57 23.85 -6.31
N HIS A 155 8.14 22.68 -5.94
CA HIS A 155 8.33 22.24 -4.55
C HIS A 155 9.85 22.20 -4.17
#